data_9309ae37ceef84de428d943a9b0461df
#
_entry.id   9309ae37ceef84de428d943a9b0461df
#
_cell.length_a   1.000
_cell.length_b   1.000
_cell.length_c   1.000
_cell.angle_alpha   90.00
_cell.angle_beta   90.00
_cell.angle_gamma   90.00
#
_symmetry.space_group_name_H-M   'P 1'
#
loop_
_entity.id
_entity.type
_entity.pdbx_description
1 polymer ?
#
loop_
_entity_poly.entity_id
_entity_poly.type
_entity_poly.pdbx_seq_one_letter_code
_entity_poly.pdbx_strand_id
1 'polypeptide(L)'
;MAGQPLNQPAEIPAELDRWNWGAFFLNWIWGIGNSTFIALLALIPVVNIIMIIVLGARGSRWAWQNRAWRDPEQFRKTQRNWAIAGLAVWVVGIGGCATMVGSIPYVLKGSDAYLMTMDRLRADDRVKAALGDDLTDSFWVGGHLNVDANGAGDAQFG
;
A
#
# COMPACT_ATOMS: atom_id res chain seq x y z
N MET A 1 -3.76 1.43 33.23
CA MET A 1 -3.85 2.89 32.92
C MET A 1 -2.63 3.53 33.55
N ALA A 2 -1.66 3.94 32.76
CA ALA A 2 -0.55 4.73 33.27
C ALA A 2 -1.14 6.10 33.66
N GLY A 3 -1.04 6.47 34.94
CA GLY A 3 -1.55 7.74 35.42
C GLY A 3 -0.91 8.89 34.69
N GLN A 4 -1.71 9.87 34.30
CA GLN A 4 -1.20 11.12 33.76
C GLN A 4 -0.28 11.79 34.78
N PRO A 5 0.84 12.38 34.37
CA PRO A 5 1.64 13.17 35.29
C PRO A 5 0.77 14.30 35.84
N LEU A 6 0.95 14.61 37.13
CA LEU A 6 0.12 15.57 37.87
C LEU A 6 0.03 16.96 37.25
N ASN A 7 0.91 17.30 36.29
CA ASN A 7 0.98 18.60 35.63
C ASN A 7 0.52 18.58 34.16
N GLN A 8 0.03 17.44 33.65
CA GLN A 8 -0.45 17.39 32.27
C GLN A 8 -1.92 17.82 32.23
N PRO A 9 -2.28 18.85 31.45
CA PRO A 9 -3.68 19.24 31.29
C PRO A 9 -4.53 18.10 30.71
N ALA A 10 -5.75 17.93 31.21
CA ALA A 10 -6.69 16.93 30.68
C ALA A 10 -7.06 17.20 29.23
N GLU A 11 -7.10 18.46 28.84
CA GLU A 11 -7.32 18.89 27.45
C GLU A 11 -5.99 19.13 26.74
N ILE A 12 -5.94 18.69 25.48
CA ILE A 12 -4.79 18.92 24.63
C ILE A 12 -4.65 20.43 24.32
N PRO A 13 -3.44 21.02 24.41
CA PRO A 13 -3.22 22.38 23.95
C PRO A 13 -3.63 22.55 22.49
N ALA A 14 -4.28 23.67 22.17
CA ALA A 14 -4.85 23.92 20.83
C ALA A 14 -3.81 23.81 19.70
N GLU A 15 -2.55 24.20 19.97
CA GLU A 15 -1.45 24.11 19.03
C GLU A 15 -1.00 22.65 18.74
N LEU A 16 -1.37 21.69 19.58
CA LEU A 16 -1.08 20.25 19.43
C LEU A 16 -2.26 19.47 18.86
N ASP A 17 -3.46 20.05 18.89
CA ASP A 17 -4.69 19.45 18.38
C ASP A 17 -4.76 19.61 16.85
N ARG A 18 -3.89 18.89 16.17
CA ARG A 18 -3.76 18.93 14.72
C ARG A 18 -3.98 17.54 14.13
N TRP A 19 -4.18 17.52 12.82
CA TRP A 19 -4.23 16.28 12.07
C TRP A 19 -3.00 15.39 12.36
N ASN A 20 -3.25 14.15 12.74
CA ASN A 20 -2.21 13.20 13.12
C ASN A 20 -1.85 12.28 11.93
N TRP A 21 -0.83 12.67 11.18
CA TRP A 21 -0.36 11.90 10.04
C TRP A 21 0.16 10.51 10.42
N GLY A 22 0.79 10.37 11.59
CA GLY A 22 1.25 9.08 12.08
C GLY A 22 0.09 8.11 12.33
N ALA A 23 -0.99 8.61 12.95
CA ALA A 23 -2.21 7.85 13.18
C ALA A 23 -2.93 7.50 11.87
N PHE A 24 -2.94 8.41 10.91
CA PHE A 24 -3.53 8.22 9.59
C PHE A 24 -2.80 7.11 8.80
N PHE A 25 -1.46 7.18 8.71
CA PHE A 25 -0.67 6.23 7.92
C PHE A 25 -0.52 4.86 8.57
N LEU A 26 -0.31 4.81 9.89
CA LEU A 26 0.02 3.58 10.60
C LEU A 26 -1.15 3.03 11.44
N ASN A 27 -2.27 3.73 11.47
CA ASN A 27 -3.53 3.41 12.12
C ASN A 27 -3.40 2.56 13.42
N TRP A 28 -3.65 1.24 13.40
CA TRP A 28 -3.61 0.37 14.58
C TRP A 28 -2.19 0.24 15.16
N ILE A 29 -1.12 0.26 14.33
CA ILE A 29 0.28 0.22 14.79
C ILE A 29 0.59 1.46 15.62
N TRP A 30 0.23 2.64 15.10
CA TRP A 30 0.34 3.89 15.83
C TRP A 30 -0.49 3.86 17.13
N GLY A 31 -1.68 3.28 17.10
CA GLY A 31 -2.57 3.15 18.24
C GLY A 31 -1.95 2.38 19.40
N ILE A 32 -1.31 1.24 19.13
CA ILE A 32 -0.58 0.45 20.13
C ILE A 32 0.56 1.30 20.73
N GLY A 33 1.37 1.97 19.88
CA GLY A 33 2.48 2.79 20.33
C GLY A 33 2.09 4.02 21.17
N ASN A 34 0.83 4.48 21.03
CA ASN A 34 0.30 5.63 21.77
C ASN A 34 -0.77 5.25 22.81
N SER A 35 -0.89 3.97 23.17
CA SER A 35 -1.89 3.45 24.12
C SER A 35 -3.34 3.78 23.74
N THR A 36 -3.60 3.94 22.47
CA THR A 36 -4.91 4.31 21.90
C THR A 36 -5.56 3.07 21.26
N PHE A 37 -6.02 2.15 22.07
CA PHE A 37 -6.48 0.83 21.64
C PHE A 37 -7.74 0.84 20.78
N ILE A 38 -8.52 1.92 20.79
CA ILE A 38 -9.65 2.10 19.85
C ILE A 38 -9.20 2.03 18.37
N ALA A 39 -7.93 2.31 18.11
CA ALA A 39 -7.32 2.18 16.78
C ALA A 39 -7.33 0.74 16.25
N LEU A 40 -7.45 -0.28 17.11
CA LEU A 40 -7.57 -1.68 16.71
C LEU A 40 -8.86 -1.95 15.91
N LEU A 41 -9.87 -1.10 16.00
CA LEU A 41 -11.04 -1.18 15.13
C LEU A 41 -10.69 -1.02 13.64
N ALA A 42 -9.54 -0.43 13.34
CA ALA A 42 -9.02 -0.35 11.98
C ALA A 42 -8.61 -1.72 11.39
N LEU A 43 -8.57 -2.80 12.19
CA LEU A 43 -8.37 -4.16 11.67
C LEU A 43 -9.62 -4.74 11.00
N ILE A 44 -10.79 -4.14 11.22
CA ILE A 44 -12.05 -4.54 10.60
C ILE A 44 -12.16 -3.83 9.23
N PRO A 45 -12.19 -4.56 8.09
CA PRO A 45 -12.04 -3.96 6.75
C PRO A 45 -13.00 -2.80 6.45
N VAL A 46 -14.28 -2.93 6.76
CA VAL A 46 -15.28 -1.89 6.51
C VAL A 46 -15.09 -0.70 7.45
N VAL A 47 -14.77 -0.96 8.72
CA VAL A 47 -14.54 0.05 9.75
C VAL A 47 -13.22 0.79 9.52
N ASN A 48 -12.26 0.14 8.90
CA ASN A 48 -10.92 0.67 8.62
C ASN A 48 -10.97 2.03 7.90
N ILE A 49 -11.78 2.15 6.85
CA ILE A 49 -11.88 3.37 6.04
C ILE A 49 -12.29 4.58 6.91
N ILE A 50 -13.28 4.36 7.77
CA ILE A 50 -13.77 5.40 8.68
C ILE A 50 -12.71 5.67 9.77
N MET A 51 -12.12 4.61 10.32
CA MET A 51 -11.14 4.71 11.40
C MET A 51 -9.87 5.44 11.00
N ILE A 52 -9.37 5.28 9.77
CA ILE A 52 -8.21 6.00 9.28
C ILE A 52 -8.45 7.52 9.34
N ILE A 53 -9.63 7.99 8.91
CA ILE A 53 -10.00 9.40 8.94
C ILE A 53 -10.17 9.88 10.38
N VAL A 54 -10.87 9.12 11.21
CA VAL A 54 -11.11 9.45 12.62
C VAL A 54 -9.80 9.50 13.41
N LEU A 55 -8.87 8.56 13.16
CA LEU A 55 -7.53 8.55 13.75
C LEU A 55 -6.71 9.76 13.30
N GLY A 56 -6.78 10.14 12.03
CA GLY A 56 -6.16 11.37 11.55
C GLY A 56 -6.69 12.60 12.28
N ALA A 57 -8.01 12.71 12.44
CA ALA A 57 -8.66 13.88 13.03
C ALA A 57 -8.58 13.93 14.56
N ARG A 58 -8.68 12.79 15.25
CA ARG A 58 -8.77 12.72 16.72
C ARG A 58 -7.56 12.06 17.39
N GLY A 59 -6.64 11.50 16.62
CA GLY A 59 -5.50 10.76 17.13
C GLY A 59 -4.63 11.58 18.08
N SER A 60 -4.39 12.85 17.79
CA SER A 60 -3.61 13.73 18.68
C SER A 60 -4.25 13.86 20.08
N ARG A 61 -5.58 14.06 20.16
CA ARG A 61 -6.30 14.11 21.43
C ARG A 61 -6.21 12.82 22.21
N TRP A 62 -6.45 11.70 21.54
CA TRP A 62 -6.41 10.38 22.17
C TRP A 62 -5.01 10.01 22.65
N ALA A 63 -3.97 10.27 21.84
CA ALA A 63 -2.61 10.04 22.26
C ALA A 63 -2.21 10.92 23.48
N TRP A 64 -2.69 12.17 23.52
CA TRP A 64 -2.47 13.06 24.65
C TRP A 64 -3.12 12.55 25.93
N GLN A 65 -4.35 12.06 25.85
CA GLN A 65 -5.14 11.59 26.99
C GLN A 65 -4.71 10.20 27.49
N ASN A 66 -4.31 9.31 26.57
CA ASN A 66 -4.06 7.91 26.89
C ASN A 66 -2.62 7.62 27.33
N ARG A 67 -1.72 8.57 27.18
CA ARG A 67 -0.31 8.42 27.57
C ARG A 67 0.18 9.63 28.34
N ALA A 68 1.01 9.36 29.36
CA ALA A 68 1.70 10.42 30.09
C ALA A 68 2.83 11.02 29.24
N TRP A 69 2.83 12.33 29.13
CA TRP A 69 3.85 13.10 28.41
C TRP A 69 4.59 14.00 29.41
N ARG A 70 5.89 14.07 29.32
CA ARG A 70 6.71 14.91 30.16
C ARG A 70 6.48 16.41 29.87
N ASP A 71 6.36 16.72 28.58
CA ASP A 71 6.15 18.09 28.08
C ASP A 71 5.53 18.06 26.66
N PRO A 72 4.95 19.19 26.20
CA PRO A 72 4.39 19.33 24.86
C PRO A 72 5.38 19.08 23.72
N GLU A 73 6.66 19.34 23.95
CA GLU A 73 7.71 19.15 22.94
C GLU A 73 8.00 17.67 22.72
N GLN A 74 8.04 16.86 23.77
CA GLN A 74 8.16 15.41 23.67
C GLN A 74 7.00 14.83 22.86
N PHE A 75 5.77 15.29 23.13
CA PHE A 75 4.60 14.87 22.34
C PHE A 75 4.79 15.20 20.85
N ARG A 76 5.11 16.46 20.52
CA ARG A 76 5.30 16.93 19.15
C ARG A 76 6.38 16.14 18.41
N LYS A 77 7.52 15.91 19.06
CA LYS A 77 8.63 15.13 18.50
C LYS A 77 8.21 13.68 18.24
N THR A 78 7.50 13.07 19.19
CA THR A 78 7.03 11.67 19.04
C THR A 78 6.02 11.55 17.90
N GLN A 79 5.03 12.45 17.81
CA GLN A 79 4.04 12.40 16.75
C GLN A 79 4.67 12.67 15.37
N ARG A 80 5.66 13.58 15.29
CA ARG A 80 6.44 13.80 14.07
C ARG A 80 7.20 12.54 13.63
N ASN A 81 7.83 11.83 14.56
CA ASN A 81 8.55 10.59 14.24
C ASN A 81 7.58 9.52 13.71
N TRP A 82 6.38 9.40 14.30
CA TRP A 82 5.35 8.52 13.80
C TRP A 82 4.88 8.90 12.37
N ALA A 83 4.73 10.19 12.10
CA ALA A 83 4.37 10.69 10.76
C ALA A 83 5.45 10.36 9.72
N ILE A 84 6.73 10.57 10.05
CA ILE A 84 7.86 10.25 9.17
C ILE A 84 7.93 8.74 8.92
N ALA A 85 7.84 7.93 9.98
CA ALA A 85 7.84 6.48 9.86
C ALA A 85 6.67 5.98 8.98
N GLY A 86 5.46 6.51 9.20
CA GLY A 86 4.29 6.18 8.41
C GLY A 86 4.45 6.55 6.93
N LEU A 87 4.94 7.74 6.66
CA LEU A 87 5.22 8.17 5.28
C LEU A 87 6.27 7.28 4.61
N ALA A 88 7.36 6.94 5.33
CA ALA A 88 8.39 6.05 4.80
C ALA A 88 7.84 4.66 4.45
N VAL A 89 7.01 4.07 5.32
CA VAL A 89 6.35 2.78 5.05
C VAL A 89 5.47 2.85 3.80
N TRP A 90 4.72 3.93 3.64
CA TRP A 90 3.85 4.12 2.46
C TRP A 90 4.65 4.30 1.18
N VAL A 91 5.72 5.11 1.21
CA VAL A 91 6.60 5.32 0.04
C VAL A 91 7.26 4.01 -0.39
N VAL A 92 7.80 3.25 0.56
CA VAL A 92 8.42 1.94 0.29
C VAL A 92 7.36 0.94 -0.20
N GLY A 93 6.18 0.91 0.41
CA GLY A 93 5.09 0.01 0.04
C GLY A 93 4.58 0.29 -1.38
N ILE A 94 4.25 1.55 -1.68
CA ILE A 94 3.77 1.94 -3.01
C ILE A 94 4.87 1.74 -4.06
N GLY A 95 6.11 2.16 -3.76
CA GLY A 95 7.25 1.99 -4.66
C GLY A 95 7.54 0.51 -4.95
N GLY A 96 7.50 -0.34 -3.92
CA GLY A 96 7.65 -1.78 -4.06
C GLY A 96 6.55 -2.41 -4.91
N CYS A 97 5.29 -2.07 -4.65
CA CYS A 97 4.17 -2.53 -5.47
C CYS A 97 4.27 -2.07 -6.93
N ALA A 98 4.62 -0.80 -7.16
CA ALA A 98 4.79 -0.27 -8.51
C ALA A 98 5.92 -0.98 -9.26
N THR A 99 7.04 -1.24 -8.59
CA THR A 99 8.16 -1.98 -9.16
C THR A 99 7.76 -3.42 -9.48
N MET A 100 7.06 -4.09 -8.55
CA MET A 100 6.58 -5.45 -8.75
C MET A 100 5.64 -5.54 -9.96
N VAL A 101 4.61 -4.69 -10.02
CA VAL A 101 3.66 -4.67 -11.13
C VAL A 101 4.35 -4.30 -12.45
N GLY A 102 5.24 -3.31 -12.43
CA GLY A 102 6.00 -2.91 -13.61
C GLY A 102 6.98 -3.97 -14.12
N SER A 103 7.43 -4.90 -13.27
CA SER A 103 8.31 -5.99 -13.68
C SER A 103 7.60 -7.17 -14.35
N ILE A 104 6.28 -7.32 -14.16
CA ILE A 104 5.50 -8.43 -14.70
C ILE A 104 5.68 -8.59 -16.24
N PRO A 105 5.53 -7.53 -17.06
CA PRO A 105 5.70 -7.67 -18.50
C PRO A 105 7.09 -8.16 -18.90
N TYR A 106 8.13 -7.71 -18.22
CA TYR A 106 9.51 -8.14 -18.49
C TYR A 106 9.71 -9.63 -18.19
N VAL A 107 9.17 -10.10 -17.05
CA VAL A 107 9.26 -11.51 -16.67
C VAL A 107 8.49 -12.39 -17.66
N LEU A 108 7.28 -11.97 -18.05
CA LEU A 108 6.45 -12.73 -19.02
C LEU A 108 7.11 -12.80 -20.39
N LYS A 109 7.63 -11.68 -20.89
CA LYS A 109 8.31 -11.62 -22.21
C LYS A 109 9.64 -12.36 -22.23
N GLY A 110 10.29 -12.51 -21.08
CA GLY A 110 11.52 -13.31 -20.95
C GLY A 110 11.26 -14.81 -20.82
N SER A 111 10.02 -15.27 -20.75
CA SER A 111 9.70 -16.69 -20.62
C SER A 111 9.93 -17.45 -21.94
N ASP A 112 10.41 -18.69 -21.85
CA ASP A 112 10.63 -19.55 -23.02
C ASP A 112 9.35 -19.72 -23.85
N ALA A 113 8.19 -19.82 -23.17
CA ALA A 113 6.90 -19.96 -23.84
C ALA A 113 6.58 -18.73 -24.71
N TYR A 114 6.83 -17.52 -24.20
CA TYR A 114 6.63 -16.29 -24.97
C TYR A 114 7.59 -16.19 -26.14
N LEU A 115 8.89 -16.46 -25.92
CA LEU A 115 9.90 -16.38 -26.96
C LEU A 115 9.63 -17.37 -28.08
N MET A 116 9.32 -18.66 -27.76
CA MET A 116 8.95 -19.64 -28.77
C MET A 116 7.68 -19.27 -29.56
N THR A 117 6.71 -18.68 -28.89
CA THR A 117 5.47 -18.23 -29.56
C THR A 117 5.75 -17.10 -30.53
N MET A 118 6.53 -16.09 -30.09
CA MET A 118 6.91 -14.97 -30.94
C MET A 118 7.74 -15.41 -32.14
N ASP A 119 8.66 -16.35 -31.96
CA ASP A 119 9.45 -16.90 -33.06
C ASP A 119 8.58 -17.64 -34.09
N ARG A 120 7.59 -18.40 -33.64
CA ARG A 120 6.62 -19.08 -34.53
C ARG A 120 5.75 -18.06 -35.29
N LEU A 121 5.24 -17.02 -34.59
CA LEU A 121 4.44 -15.97 -35.22
C LEU A 121 5.24 -15.22 -36.31
N ARG A 122 6.49 -14.90 -36.03
CA ARG A 122 7.39 -14.23 -36.97
C ARG A 122 7.78 -15.12 -38.16
N ALA A 123 7.73 -16.44 -38.01
CA ALA A 123 8.02 -17.41 -39.08
C ALA A 123 6.80 -17.73 -39.96
N ASP A 124 5.56 -17.42 -39.52
CA ASP A 124 4.34 -17.78 -40.25
C ASP A 124 4.02 -16.74 -41.33
N ASP A 125 4.06 -17.17 -42.59
CA ASP A 125 3.79 -16.29 -43.75
C ASP A 125 2.35 -15.72 -43.78
N ARG A 126 1.38 -16.42 -43.14
CA ARG A 126 0.00 -15.92 -43.02
C ARG A 126 -0.09 -14.77 -42.05
N VAL A 127 0.67 -14.83 -40.97
CA VAL A 127 0.75 -13.75 -39.97
C VAL A 127 1.42 -12.52 -40.58
N LYS A 128 2.52 -12.72 -41.34
CA LYS A 128 3.19 -11.64 -42.06
C LYS A 128 2.29 -10.99 -43.12
N ALA A 129 1.53 -11.79 -43.83
CA ALA A 129 0.58 -11.27 -44.85
C ALA A 129 -0.56 -10.45 -44.22
N ALA A 130 -1.00 -10.79 -42.98
CA ALA A 130 -2.10 -10.13 -42.32
C ALA A 130 -1.66 -8.91 -41.49
N LEU A 131 -0.50 -8.95 -40.84
CA LEU A 131 -0.04 -7.95 -39.88
C LEU A 131 1.20 -7.16 -40.33
N GLY A 132 1.86 -7.59 -41.41
CA GLY A 132 3.12 -7.02 -41.89
C GLY A 132 4.35 -7.71 -41.29
N ASP A 133 5.52 -7.32 -41.82
CA ASP A 133 6.80 -7.93 -41.41
C ASP A 133 7.32 -7.41 -40.04
N ASP A 134 6.86 -6.26 -39.61
CA ASP A 134 7.30 -5.64 -38.35
C ASP A 134 6.31 -5.91 -37.23
N LEU A 135 6.42 -7.12 -36.67
CA LEU A 135 5.64 -7.54 -35.51
C LEU A 135 6.30 -7.00 -34.25
N THR A 136 5.79 -5.85 -33.74
CA THR A 136 6.17 -5.27 -32.46
C THR A 136 5.12 -5.62 -31.40
N ASP A 137 5.60 -6.04 -30.24
CA ASP A 137 4.74 -6.38 -29.13
C ASP A 137 4.45 -5.17 -28.22
N SER A 138 3.22 -5.10 -27.72
CA SER A 138 2.84 -4.08 -26.74
C SER A 138 3.58 -4.25 -25.42
N PHE A 139 3.77 -3.17 -24.66
CA PHE A 139 4.33 -3.24 -23.31
C PHE A 139 3.49 -4.14 -22.39
N TRP A 140 2.17 -4.06 -22.47
CA TRP A 140 1.25 -4.90 -21.71
C TRP A 140 0.86 -6.11 -22.57
N VAL A 141 1.13 -7.30 -21.99
CA VAL A 141 0.65 -8.55 -22.56
C VAL A 141 -0.56 -8.97 -21.71
N GLY A 142 -1.73 -8.94 -22.34
CA GLY A 142 -2.97 -9.44 -21.76
C GLY A 142 -3.40 -10.71 -22.49
N GLY A 143 -3.95 -11.70 -21.76
CA GLY A 143 -4.46 -12.90 -22.39
C GLY A 143 -5.16 -13.82 -21.40
N HIS A 144 -6.00 -14.71 -21.92
CA HIS A 144 -6.61 -15.80 -21.17
C HIS A 144 -6.05 -17.11 -21.69
N LEU A 145 -5.50 -17.91 -20.78
CA LEU A 145 -5.11 -19.28 -21.06
C LEU A 145 -6.11 -20.22 -20.40
N ASN A 146 -6.81 -21.02 -21.17
CA ASN A 146 -7.69 -22.05 -20.69
C ASN A 146 -7.10 -23.41 -21.05
N VAL A 147 -6.71 -24.19 -20.05
CA VAL A 147 -6.12 -25.52 -20.25
C VAL A 147 -7.07 -26.54 -19.62
N ASP A 148 -7.53 -27.52 -20.39
CA ASP A 148 -8.33 -28.61 -19.87
C ASP A 148 -7.48 -29.67 -19.14
N ALA A 149 -8.13 -30.62 -18.49
CA ALA A 149 -7.47 -31.71 -17.75
C ALA A 149 -6.60 -32.63 -18.62
N ASN A 150 -6.72 -32.56 -19.94
CA ASN A 150 -5.95 -33.35 -20.92
C ASN A 150 -4.79 -32.56 -21.51
N GLY A 151 -4.57 -31.34 -21.07
CA GLY A 151 -3.49 -30.47 -21.56
C GLY A 151 -3.78 -29.80 -22.90
N ALA A 152 -5.00 -29.94 -23.45
CA ALA A 152 -5.44 -29.16 -24.58
C ALA A 152 -6.01 -27.81 -24.08
N GLY A 153 -5.64 -26.73 -24.75
CA GLY A 153 -6.08 -25.40 -24.34
C GLY A 153 -6.06 -24.41 -25.47
N ASP A 154 -6.86 -23.35 -25.33
CA ASP A 154 -6.87 -22.19 -26.19
C ASP A 154 -6.33 -20.97 -25.44
N ALA A 155 -5.54 -20.19 -26.15
CA ALA A 155 -5.03 -18.93 -25.67
C ALA A 155 -5.60 -17.79 -26.50
N GLN A 156 -6.16 -16.78 -25.83
CA GLN A 156 -6.55 -15.52 -26.47
C GLN A 156 -5.63 -14.43 -25.96
N PHE A 157 -5.04 -13.69 -26.88
CA PHE A 157 -4.22 -12.52 -26.62
C PHE A 157 -4.94 -11.29 -27.17
N GLY A 158 -4.98 -10.23 -26.38
CA GLY A 158 -5.55 -8.92 -26.74
C GLY A 158 -4.55 -7.80 -26.51
#